data_86665e5f9ceed4e6f66b7c3f83ecafb6
#
_entry.id   86665e5f9ceed4e6f66b7c3f83ecafb6
#
_cell.length_a   1.000
_cell.length_b   1.000
_cell.length_c   1.000
_cell.angle_alpha   90.00
_cell.angle_beta   90.00
_cell.angle_gamma   90.00
#
_symmetry.space_group_name_H-M   'P 1'
#
loop_
_entity.id
_entity.type
_entity.pdbx_description
1 polymer ?
#
loop_
_entity_poly.entity_id
_entity_poly.type
_entity_poly.pdbx_seq_one_letter_code
_entity_poly.pdbx_strand_id
1 'polypeptide(L)'
;MNGEVAVVGAGIVGLSTAYALKQRGVDITLYDAAPPGSGQSVGQSRIFRHAHNDPRLVNFVRSSRALWREWEQDWGIELISPDGAVAIGQTVGNKLETLAQFDDISARILDPLELHDVLPILADYSDPAMFDVDGGAIRTLSAIEALSSRLQEKLVTDHVLSVRRTPAGTMELRTGTRCDEFDHVVLCAGRGTAALARGAGLTIPVDRAAHVRATFQLRENVPAGLPTFQDSSGAFGETGVYAAPNPDNRYYSVGLSETVDVLDDGSMADPSALAELADRTAAYVERALPGLDPDPVDYVHCWVTLLPSGEDGVGVWSQDGLTAVAGHNLFKQAPALGEALAAAATGGGLSEDLKPESQLGR
;
A
#
# COMPACT_ATOMS: atom_id res chain seq x y z
N MET A 1 3.11 12.13 -29.01
CA MET A 1 4.08 13.16 -28.60
C MET A 1 4.96 12.52 -27.53
N ASN A 2 6.26 12.40 -27.80
CA ASN A 2 7.22 11.91 -26.78
C ASN A 2 7.58 13.09 -25.88
N GLY A 3 6.66 13.48 -25.01
CA GLY A 3 6.89 14.52 -24.02
C GLY A 3 7.72 13.98 -22.85
N GLU A 4 8.46 14.86 -22.18
CA GLU A 4 9.18 14.53 -20.95
C GLU A 4 8.23 14.55 -19.75
N VAL A 5 8.25 13.48 -18.94
CA VAL A 5 7.38 13.31 -17.76
C VAL A 5 8.21 13.31 -16.47
N ALA A 6 7.88 14.18 -15.52
CA ALA A 6 8.41 14.06 -14.16
C ALA A 6 7.49 13.20 -13.28
N VAL A 7 8.08 12.28 -12.52
CA VAL A 7 7.40 11.56 -11.44
C VAL A 7 8.00 12.02 -10.11
N VAL A 8 7.14 12.45 -9.18
CA VAL A 8 7.57 12.98 -7.88
C VAL A 8 7.19 11.99 -6.77
N GLY A 9 8.22 11.45 -6.10
CA GLY A 9 8.14 10.42 -5.08
C GLY A 9 8.57 9.05 -5.61
N ALA A 10 9.64 8.49 -5.05
CA ALA A 10 10.15 7.15 -5.34
C ALA A 10 9.67 6.11 -4.29
N GLY A 11 8.44 6.26 -3.81
CA GLY A 11 7.70 5.20 -3.14
C GLY A 11 7.23 4.16 -4.16
N ILE A 12 6.59 3.08 -3.68
CA ILE A 12 6.16 1.97 -4.56
C ILE A 12 5.28 2.45 -5.74
N VAL A 13 4.37 3.39 -5.53
CA VAL A 13 3.48 3.89 -6.59
C VAL A 13 4.27 4.69 -7.63
N GLY A 14 5.15 5.60 -7.20
CA GLY A 14 5.97 6.39 -8.12
C GLY A 14 6.96 5.55 -8.90
N LEU A 15 7.60 4.57 -8.24
CA LEU A 15 8.47 3.59 -8.92
C LEU A 15 7.70 2.77 -9.96
N SER A 16 6.50 2.28 -9.62
CA SER A 16 5.64 1.55 -10.55
C SER A 16 5.22 2.42 -11.74
N THR A 17 4.88 3.69 -11.48
CA THR A 17 4.52 4.66 -12.53
C THR A 17 5.70 4.95 -13.46
N ALA A 18 6.87 5.23 -12.90
CA ALA A 18 8.08 5.48 -13.68
C ALA A 18 8.49 4.25 -14.51
N TYR A 19 8.34 3.05 -13.95
CA TYR A 19 8.57 1.80 -14.67
C TYR A 19 7.59 1.63 -15.84
N ALA A 20 6.30 1.83 -15.63
CA ALA A 20 5.28 1.75 -16.65
C ALA A 20 5.47 2.80 -17.77
N LEU A 21 5.89 4.03 -17.44
CA LEU A 21 6.25 5.05 -18.43
C LEU A 21 7.49 4.66 -19.24
N LYS A 22 8.52 4.13 -18.57
CA LYS A 22 9.74 3.63 -19.24
C LYS A 22 9.43 2.51 -20.23
N GLN A 23 8.56 1.56 -19.86
CA GLN A 23 8.14 0.47 -20.75
C GLN A 23 7.37 0.98 -21.98
N ARG A 24 6.73 2.14 -21.90
CA ARG A 24 6.09 2.84 -23.01
C ARG A 24 7.06 3.68 -23.84
N GLY A 25 8.35 3.70 -23.51
CA GLY A 25 9.37 4.48 -24.21
C GLY A 25 9.27 6.00 -23.95
N VAL A 26 8.63 6.41 -22.85
CA VAL A 26 8.52 7.82 -22.46
C VAL A 26 9.81 8.25 -21.77
N ASP A 27 10.30 9.45 -22.08
CA ASP A 27 11.41 10.04 -21.33
C ASP A 27 10.92 10.54 -19.97
N ILE A 28 11.61 10.11 -18.91
CA ILE A 28 11.18 10.36 -17.54
C ILE A 28 12.31 10.88 -16.67
N THR A 29 11.94 11.68 -15.68
CA THR A 29 12.78 12.01 -14.52
C THR A 29 12.01 11.69 -13.24
N LEU A 30 12.60 10.85 -12.37
CA LEU A 30 12.00 10.44 -11.09
C LEU A 30 12.69 11.17 -9.94
N TYR A 31 11.94 12.00 -9.20
CA TYR A 31 12.46 12.77 -8.07
C TYR A 31 12.07 12.18 -6.73
N ASP A 32 13.03 12.08 -5.80
CA ASP A 32 12.76 11.89 -4.38
C ASP A 32 13.80 12.61 -3.51
N ALA A 33 13.41 13.08 -2.35
CA ALA A 33 14.31 13.71 -1.39
C ALA A 33 15.16 12.71 -0.60
N ALA A 34 14.78 11.43 -0.61
CA ALA A 34 15.37 10.37 0.19
C ALA A 34 15.57 9.10 -0.66
N PRO A 35 16.27 8.08 -0.16
CA PRO A 35 16.37 6.81 -0.86
C PRO A 35 15.00 6.22 -1.21
N PRO A 36 14.86 5.53 -2.37
CA PRO A 36 13.60 4.92 -2.77
C PRO A 36 12.97 4.06 -1.67
N GLY A 37 11.65 4.17 -1.50
CA GLY A 37 10.89 3.37 -0.53
C GLY A 37 10.97 3.83 0.92
N SER A 38 11.74 4.86 1.28
CA SER A 38 11.94 5.31 2.66
C SER A 38 10.77 6.11 3.27
N GLY A 39 9.74 6.45 2.46
CA GLY A 39 8.51 7.12 2.92
C GLY A 39 7.46 6.13 3.45
N GLN A 40 6.19 6.29 3.02
CA GLN A 40 5.09 5.39 3.40
C GLN A 40 5.26 3.94 2.90
N SER A 41 6.22 3.68 2.02
CA SER A 41 6.56 2.34 1.52
C SER A 41 7.55 1.58 2.41
N VAL A 42 8.04 2.18 3.50
CA VAL A 42 8.99 1.56 4.43
C VAL A 42 8.41 0.31 5.11
N GLY A 43 9.25 -0.67 5.41
CA GLY A 43 8.93 -1.89 6.15
C GLY A 43 9.34 -3.14 5.41
N GLN A 44 9.17 -4.31 6.06
CA GLN A 44 9.62 -5.62 5.55
C GLN A 44 8.56 -6.30 4.68
N SER A 45 7.29 -6.12 5.03
CA SER A 45 6.17 -6.77 4.36
C SER A 45 4.91 -5.90 4.36
N ARG A 46 4.00 -6.23 3.44
CA ARG A 46 2.63 -5.71 3.38
C ARG A 46 1.68 -6.84 3.02
N ILE A 47 0.41 -6.68 3.35
CA ILE A 47 -0.63 -7.64 3.00
C ILE A 47 -1.02 -7.46 1.53
N PHE A 48 -0.93 -8.54 0.75
CA PHE A 48 -1.70 -8.68 -0.47
C PHE A 48 -2.94 -9.52 -0.18
N ARG A 49 -4.10 -9.03 -0.53
CA ARG A 49 -5.38 -9.72 -0.46
C ARG A 49 -6.33 -9.20 -1.54
N HIS A 50 -7.18 -10.06 -2.07
CA HIS A 50 -8.27 -9.65 -2.97
C HIS A 50 -9.50 -9.16 -2.18
N ALA A 51 -9.68 -9.63 -0.96
CA ALA A 51 -10.86 -9.45 -0.16
C ALA A 51 -11.11 -7.98 0.24
N HIS A 52 -12.01 -7.33 -0.50
CA HIS A 52 -12.56 -6.00 -0.23
C HIS A 52 -14.08 -6.04 -0.30
N ASN A 53 -14.75 -5.04 0.29
CA ASN A 53 -16.21 -4.91 0.23
C ASN A 53 -16.68 -4.31 -1.11
N ASP A 54 -15.87 -3.44 -1.72
CA ASP A 54 -16.16 -2.83 -3.02
C ASP A 54 -15.69 -3.75 -4.17
N PRO A 55 -16.61 -4.30 -4.99
CA PRO A 55 -16.24 -5.19 -6.10
C PRO A 55 -15.38 -4.50 -7.17
N ARG A 56 -15.48 -3.17 -7.33
CA ARG A 56 -14.61 -2.41 -8.23
C ARG A 56 -13.16 -2.43 -7.73
N LEU A 57 -12.97 -2.31 -6.41
CA LEU A 57 -11.65 -2.41 -5.81
C LEU A 57 -11.10 -3.84 -5.89
N VAL A 58 -11.95 -4.87 -5.72
CA VAL A 58 -11.56 -6.27 -5.96
C VAL A 58 -11.06 -6.44 -7.40
N ASN A 59 -11.78 -5.94 -8.39
CA ASN A 59 -11.38 -6.01 -9.80
C ASN A 59 -10.04 -5.29 -10.05
N PHE A 60 -9.84 -4.13 -9.43
CA PHE A 60 -8.60 -3.37 -9.55
C PHE A 60 -7.40 -4.10 -8.92
N VAL A 61 -7.58 -4.66 -7.70
CA VAL A 61 -6.56 -5.46 -7.02
C VAL A 61 -6.25 -6.75 -7.79
N ARG A 62 -7.27 -7.41 -8.38
CA ARG A 62 -7.10 -8.57 -9.27
C ARG A 62 -6.20 -8.23 -10.47
N SER A 63 -6.44 -7.11 -11.13
CA SER A 63 -5.60 -6.62 -12.21
C SER A 63 -4.17 -6.35 -11.73
N SER A 64 -4.03 -5.80 -10.53
CA SER A 64 -2.72 -5.58 -9.91
C SER A 64 -1.99 -6.90 -9.62
N ARG A 65 -2.72 -7.98 -9.19
CA ARG A 65 -2.11 -9.30 -8.94
C ARG A 65 -1.54 -9.92 -10.21
N ALA A 66 -2.23 -9.73 -11.33
CA ALA A 66 -1.71 -10.20 -12.63
C ALA A 66 -0.37 -9.53 -12.95
N LEU A 67 -0.27 -8.21 -12.79
CA LEU A 67 0.97 -7.46 -13.02
C LEU A 67 2.09 -7.83 -12.01
N TRP A 68 1.75 -8.09 -10.74
CA TRP A 68 2.72 -8.63 -9.79
C TRP A 68 3.30 -9.96 -10.27
N ARG A 69 2.46 -10.89 -10.78
CA ARG A 69 2.89 -12.18 -11.34
C ARG A 69 3.77 -12.01 -12.59
N GLU A 70 3.44 -11.07 -13.47
CA GLU A 70 4.29 -10.73 -14.62
C GLU A 70 5.68 -10.28 -14.17
N TRP A 71 5.74 -9.38 -13.18
CA TRP A 71 7.02 -8.94 -12.62
C TRP A 71 7.81 -10.08 -11.95
N GLU A 72 7.13 -10.97 -11.22
CA GLU A 72 7.75 -12.17 -10.61
C GLU A 72 8.39 -13.06 -11.69
N GLN A 73 7.69 -13.28 -12.81
CA GLN A 73 8.16 -14.09 -13.92
C GLN A 73 9.32 -13.42 -14.68
N ASP A 74 9.16 -12.14 -15.01
CA ASP A 74 10.16 -11.39 -15.79
C ASP A 74 11.47 -11.16 -15.03
N TRP A 75 11.37 -11.02 -13.71
CA TRP A 75 12.53 -10.71 -12.87
C TRP A 75 13.11 -11.93 -12.17
N GLY A 76 12.40 -13.04 -12.14
CA GLY A 76 12.84 -14.28 -11.53
C GLY A 76 12.95 -14.19 -10.00
N ILE A 77 12.10 -13.37 -9.35
CA ILE A 77 12.08 -13.14 -7.90
C ILE A 77 10.66 -13.27 -7.35
N GLU A 78 10.54 -13.74 -6.11
CA GLU A 78 9.28 -13.73 -5.37
C GLU A 78 9.00 -12.32 -4.84
N LEU A 79 7.84 -11.77 -5.19
CA LEU A 79 7.37 -10.47 -4.71
C LEU A 79 6.19 -10.59 -3.76
N ILE A 80 5.39 -11.64 -3.88
CA ILE A 80 4.30 -11.97 -2.98
C ILE A 80 4.45 -13.42 -2.56
N SER A 81 4.48 -13.68 -1.24
CA SER A 81 4.61 -15.05 -0.73
C SER A 81 3.41 -15.90 -1.15
N PRO A 82 3.60 -17.22 -1.38
CA PRO A 82 2.52 -18.11 -1.81
C PRO A 82 1.63 -18.61 -0.66
N ASP A 83 1.77 -18.04 0.54
CA ASP A 83 1.19 -18.59 1.77
C ASP A 83 -0.27 -18.18 1.99
N GLY A 84 -0.81 -17.31 1.14
CA GLY A 84 -2.20 -16.87 1.22
C GLY A 84 -2.47 -15.75 2.23
N ALA A 85 -3.75 -15.42 2.38
CA ALA A 85 -4.23 -14.44 3.35
C ALA A 85 -5.46 -14.97 4.10
N VAL A 86 -5.39 -15.00 5.42
CA VAL A 86 -6.48 -15.41 6.32
C VAL A 86 -7.21 -14.17 6.84
N ALA A 87 -8.52 -14.24 6.91
CA ALA A 87 -9.35 -13.25 7.62
C ALA A 87 -10.38 -13.95 8.50
N ILE A 88 -10.60 -13.41 9.71
CA ILE A 88 -11.63 -13.85 10.65
C ILE A 88 -12.56 -12.68 11.02
N GLY A 89 -13.75 -13.03 11.47
CA GLY A 89 -14.72 -12.11 12.07
C GLY A 89 -15.84 -11.66 11.14
N GLN A 90 -16.50 -10.58 11.51
CA GLN A 90 -17.81 -10.17 10.99
C GLN A 90 -17.82 -9.85 9.49
N THR A 91 -16.69 -9.46 8.91
CA THR A 91 -16.62 -9.06 7.49
C THR A 91 -16.40 -10.24 6.52
N VAL A 92 -16.17 -11.44 7.04
CA VAL A 92 -15.84 -12.64 6.24
C VAL A 92 -16.94 -12.98 5.24
N GLY A 93 -18.20 -13.02 5.66
CA GLY A 93 -19.34 -13.35 4.80
C GLY A 93 -19.46 -12.40 3.60
N ASN A 94 -19.51 -11.09 3.85
CA ASN A 94 -19.64 -10.08 2.80
C ASN A 94 -18.46 -10.11 1.82
N LYS A 95 -17.25 -10.32 2.32
CA LYS A 95 -16.06 -10.44 1.47
C LYS A 95 -16.10 -11.66 0.57
N LEU A 96 -16.53 -12.81 1.07
CA LEU A 96 -16.71 -14.02 0.27
C LEU A 96 -17.77 -13.85 -0.81
N GLU A 97 -18.91 -13.24 -0.48
CA GLU A 97 -19.96 -12.92 -1.46
C GLU A 97 -19.45 -12.00 -2.57
N THR A 98 -18.60 -11.02 -2.21
CA THR A 98 -17.99 -10.12 -3.19
C THR A 98 -16.98 -10.86 -4.07
N LEU A 99 -16.12 -11.70 -3.48
CA LEU A 99 -15.13 -12.48 -4.23
C LEU A 99 -15.77 -13.53 -5.16
N ALA A 100 -16.91 -14.10 -4.77
CA ALA A 100 -17.65 -15.06 -5.58
C ALA A 100 -18.17 -14.50 -6.93
N GLN A 101 -18.09 -13.18 -7.14
CA GLN A 101 -18.40 -12.54 -8.42
C GLN A 101 -17.25 -12.67 -9.46
N PHE A 102 -16.09 -13.21 -9.05
CA PHE A 102 -14.88 -13.32 -9.86
C PHE A 102 -14.42 -14.79 -9.94
N ASP A 103 -14.59 -15.42 -11.09
CA ASP A 103 -14.31 -16.85 -11.29
C ASP A 103 -12.82 -17.22 -11.18
N ASP A 104 -11.93 -16.25 -11.30
CA ASP A 104 -10.47 -16.41 -11.26
C ASP A 104 -9.82 -16.05 -9.91
N ILE A 105 -10.64 -15.71 -8.89
CA ILE A 105 -10.16 -15.51 -7.51
C ILE A 105 -10.49 -16.74 -6.68
N SER A 106 -9.45 -17.41 -6.18
CA SER A 106 -9.60 -18.58 -5.32
C SER A 106 -9.71 -18.15 -3.86
N ALA A 107 -10.92 -18.13 -3.33
CA ALA A 107 -11.18 -17.92 -1.91
C ALA A 107 -12.07 -19.04 -1.35
N ARG A 108 -11.81 -19.48 -0.13
CA ARG A 108 -12.59 -20.52 0.52
C ARG A 108 -12.80 -20.27 2.00
N ILE A 109 -13.78 -20.96 2.58
CA ILE A 109 -13.98 -21.00 4.03
C ILE A 109 -13.00 -22.05 4.60
N LEU A 110 -12.42 -21.73 5.75
CA LEU A 110 -11.71 -22.66 6.62
C LEU A 110 -12.62 -22.98 7.82
N ASP A 111 -12.75 -24.26 8.13
CA ASP A 111 -13.25 -24.65 9.43
C ASP A 111 -12.18 -24.47 10.52
N PRO A 112 -12.51 -24.59 11.83
CA PRO A 112 -11.54 -24.36 12.89
C PRO A 112 -10.30 -25.26 12.84
N LEU A 113 -10.39 -26.49 12.35
CA LEU A 113 -9.24 -27.38 12.23
C LEU A 113 -8.34 -26.97 11.07
N GLU A 114 -8.93 -26.68 9.91
CA GLU A 114 -8.21 -26.14 8.75
C GLU A 114 -7.54 -24.80 9.08
N LEU A 115 -8.22 -23.94 9.85
CA LEU A 115 -7.64 -22.66 10.29
C LEU A 115 -6.42 -22.86 11.17
N HIS A 116 -6.47 -23.82 12.11
CA HIS A 116 -5.33 -24.17 12.95
C HIS A 116 -4.14 -24.68 12.12
N ASP A 117 -4.40 -25.49 11.11
CA ASP A 117 -3.35 -26.02 10.22
C ASP A 117 -2.73 -24.91 9.35
N VAL A 118 -3.54 -23.96 8.85
CA VAL A 118 -3.08 -22.86 7.97
C VAL A 118 -2.40 -21.75 8.76
N LEU A 119 -2.90 -21.42 9.95
CA LEU A 119 -2.37 -20.34 10.81
C LEU A 119 -2.12 -20.84 12.23
N PRO A 120 -1.12 -21.74 12.45
CA PRO A 120 -0.89 -22.39 13.74
C PRO A 120 -0.41 -21.47 14.85
N ILE A 121 -0.14 -20.21 14.55
CA ILE A 121 0.18 -19.19 15.56
C ILE A 121 -1.05 -18.58 16.22
N LEU A 122 -2.26 -18.79 15.65
CA LEU A 122 -3.52 -18.27 16.19
C LEU A 122 -4.02 -19.14 17.35
N ALA A 123 -4.54 -18.48 18.39
CA ALA A 123 -5.27 -19.16 19.46
C ALA A 123 -6.58 -19.80 18.93
N ASP A 124 -7.17 -20.69 19.71
CA ASP A 124 -8.41 -21.36 19.33
C ASP A 124 -9.50 -20.36 18.93
N TYR A 125 -10.00 -20.51 17.71
CA TYR A 125 -11.09 -19.70 17.15
C TYR A 125 -12.14 -20.65 16.54
N SER A 126 -13.39 -20.48 16.98
CA SER A 126 -14.46 -21.45 16.70
C SER A 126 -15.33 -21.12 15.50
N ASP A 127 -15.32 -19.86 15.06
CA ASP A 127 -16.12 -19.43 13.90
C ASP A 127 -15.34 -19.66 12.58
N PRO A 128 -16.04 -19.74 11.44
CA PRO A 128 -15.40 -19.88 10.15
C PRO A 128 -14.46 -18.72 9.80
N ALA A 129 -13.35 -19.04 9.16
CA ALA A 129 -12.42 -18.07 8.59
C ALA A 129 -12.49 -18.06 7.07
N MET A 130 -12.00 -16.99 6.46
CA MET A 130 -11.81 -16.91 5.02
C MET A 130 -10.32 -17.09 4.69
N PHE A 131 -10.05 -17.82 3.62
CA PHE A 131 -8.71 -17.98 3.05
C PHE A 131 -8.70 -17.51 1.59
N ASP A 132 -7.94 -16.46 1.31
CA ASP A 132 -7.63 -15.98 -0.04
C ASP A 132 -6.33 -16.67 -0.48
N VAL A 133 -6.45 -17.67 -1.35
CA VAL A 133 -5.35 -18.57 -1.75
C VAL A 133 -4.24 -17.82 -2.49
N ASP A 134 -4.59 -16.85 -3.31
CA ASP A 134 -3.66 -16.03 -4.09
C ASP A 134 -3.19 -14.76 -3.36
N GLY A 135 -3.61 -14.61 -2.10
CA GLY A 135 -3.10 -13.61 -1.17
C GLY A 135 -1.68 -13.92 -0.71
N GLY A 136 -1.13 -13.10 0.17
CA GLY A 136 0.19 -13.34 0.75
C GLY A 136 0.88 -12.08 1.25
N ALA A 137 2.12 -12.23 1.70
CA ALA A 137 2.94 -11.12 2.14
C ALA A 137 3.75 -10.54 0.97
N ILE A 138 3.55 -9.26 0.67
CA ILE A 138 4.37 -8.55 -0.32
C ILE A 138 5.77 -8.35 0.25
N ARG A 139 6.81 -8.75 -0.48
CA ARG A 139 8.24 -8.55 -0.18
C ARG A 139 8.61 -7.11 -0.52
N THR A 140 8.34 -6.18 0.40
CA THR A 140 8.41 -4.74 0.09
C THR A 140 9.79 -4.27 -0.33
N LEU A 141 10.84 -4.72 0.37
CA LEU A 141 12.22 -4.35 0.03
C LEU A 141 12.63 -4.91 -1.34
N SER A 142 12.30 -6.16 -1.64
CA SER A 142 12.58 -6.77 -2.95
C SER A 142 11.89 -6.03 -4.09
N ALA A 143 10.63 -5.61 -3.90
CA ALA A 143 9.89 -4.85 -4.90
C ALA A 143 10.50 -3.46 -5.14
N ILE A 144 10.84 -2.74 -4.05
CA ILE A 144 11.49 -1.42 -4.15
C ILE A 144 12.87 -1.53 -4.83
N GLU A 145 13.70 -2.50 -4.42
CA GLU A 145 15.02 -2.71 -4.99
C GLU A 145 14.96 -3.09 -6.47
N ALA A 146 14.08 -4.01 -6.83
CA ALA A 146 13.89 -4.44 -8.21
C ALA A 146 13.46 -3.30 -9.14
N LEU A 147 12.54 -2.45 -8.71
CA LEU A 147 12.10 -1.27 -9.46
C LEU A 147 13.20 -0.19 -9.51
N SER A 148 13.82 0.10 -8.37
CA SER A 148 14.85 1.15 -8.26
C SER A 148 16.07 0.84 -9.13
N SER A 149 16.53 -0.41 -9.14
CA SER A 149 17.66 -0.83 -9.98
C SER A 149 17.38 -0.64 -11.49
N ARG A 150 16.13 -0.85 -11.91
CA ARG A 150 15.68 -0.67 -13.29
C ARG A 150 15.50 0.80 -13.67
N LEU A 151 15.41 1.70 -12.70
CA LEU A 151 15.17 3.14 -12.85
C LEU A 151 16.37 3.99 -12.43
N GLN A 152 17.49 3.40 -12.06
CA GLN A 152 18.64 4.10 -11.47
C GLN A 152 19.10 5.31 -12.27
N GLU A 153 19.11 5.21 -13.61
CA GLU A 153 19.53 6.29 -14.51
C GLU A 153 18.54 7.46 -14.58
N LYS A 154 17.31 7.26 -14.10
CA LYS A 154 16.21 8.22 -14.12
C LYS A 154 15.96 8.89 -12.76
N LEU A 155 16.60 8.40 -11.71
CA LEU A 155 16.43 8.87 -10.35
C LEU A 155 17.27 10.12 -10.08
N VAL A 156 16.61 11.17 -9.61
CA VAL A 156 17.22 12.41 -9.10
C VAL A 156 16.93 12.53 -7.63
N THR A 157 17.98 12.49 -6.80
CA THR A 157 17.86 12.70 -5.35
C THR A 157 17.84 14.20 -5.07
N ASP A 158 16.66 14.78 -5.03
CA ASP A 158 16.46 16.20 -4.67
C ASP A 158 15.04 16.41 -4.14
N HIS A 159 14.86 17.41 -3.29
CA HIS A 159 13.58 17.72 -2.67
C HIS A 159 12.75 18.66 -3.58
N VAL A 160 11.65 18.16 -4.11
CA VAL A 160 10.69 18.98 -4.87
C VAL A 160 9.95 19.91 -3.92
N LEU A 161 10.16 21.21 -4.11
CA LEU A 161 9.60 22.30 -3.29
C LEU A 161 8.27 22.80 -3.83
N SER A 162 8.12 22.84 -5.15
CA SER A 162 6.87 23.27 -5.79
C SER A 162 6.73 22.73 -7.20
N VAL A 163 5.47 22.57 -7.60
CA VAL A 163 5.04 22.28 -8.96
C VAL A 163 4.03 23.34 -9.37
N ARG A 164 4.20 23.94 -10.55
CA ARG A 164 3.35 25.02 -11.03
C ARG A 164 3.13 24.90 -12.52
N ARG A 165 1.96 25.30 -12.99
CA ARG A 165 1.70 25.43 -14.41
C ARG A 165 2.34 26.72 -14.95
N THR A 166 3.02 26.62 -16.08
CA THR A 166 3.58 27.79 -16.78
C THR A 166 2.52 28.43 -17.71
N PRO A 167 2.71 29.67 -18.11
CA PRO A 167 1.85 30.33 -19.11
C PRO A 167 1.90 29.60 -20.48
N ALA A 168 2.98 28.87 -20.77
CA ALA A 168 3.12 28.06 -21.99
C ALA A 168 2.32 26.76 -21.95
N GLY A 169 1.79 26.37 -20.80
CA GLY A 169 1.01 25.14 -20.61
C GLY A 169 1.82 23.92 -20.16
N THR A 170 3.14 24.07 -19.99
CA THR A 170 4.03 23.08 -19.36
C THR A 170 3.94 23.13 -17.84
N MET A 171 4.60 22.20 -17.17
CA MET A 171 4.69 22.14 -15.71
C MET A 171 6.11 22.47 -15.26
N GLU A 172 6.28 23.58 -14.53
CA GLU A 172 7.52 23.92 -13.84
C GLU A 172 7.62 23.10 -12.55
N LEU A 173 8.73 22.39 -12.38
CA LEU A 173 9.09 21.68 -11.16
C LEU A 173 10.36 22.34 -10.57
N ARG A 174 10.25 22.79 -9.32
CA ARG A 174 11.36 23.41 -8.60
C ARG A 174 11.81 22.54 -7.45
N THR A 175 13.10 22.27 -7.41
CA THR A 175 13.79 21.65 -6.27
C THR A 175 14.64 22.66 -5.52
N GLY A 176 15.41 22.20 -4.54
CA GLY A 176 16.39 23.05 -3.85
C GLY A 176 17.52 23.54 -4.75
N THR A 177 17.84 22.81 -5.82
CA THR A 177 19.01 23.09 -6.67
C THR A 177 18.67 23.35 -8.14
N ARG A 178 17.47 23.02 -8.60
CA ARG A 178 17.06 23.06 -10.02
C ARG A 178 15.68 23.64 -10.21
N CYS A 179 15.43 24.06 -11.45
CA CYS A 179 14.13 24.45 -11.96
C CYS A 179 14.02 23.91 -13.38
N ASP A 180 13.21 22.89 -13.55
CA ASP A 180 13.05 22.18 -14.81
C ASP A 180 11.58 22.26 -15.28
N GLU A 181 11.34 22.16 -16.59
CA GLU A 181 10.00 22.15 -17.19
C GLU A 181 9.72 20.80 -17.83
N PHE A 182 8.47 20.31 -17.66
CA PHE A 182 7.99 19.04 -18.16
C PHE A 182 6.67 19.21 -18.89
N ASP A 183 6.36 18.32 -19.82
CA ASP A 183 5.04 18.29 -20.46
C ASP A 183 3.98 17.77 -19.48
N HIS A 184 4.39 16.87 -18.57
CA HIS A 184 3.50 16.30 -17.55
C HIS A 184 4.24 16.01 -16.23
N VAL A 185 3.57 16.22 -15.11
CA VAL A 185 4.05 15.86 -13.77
C VAL A 185 3.08 14.86 -13.13
N VAL A 186 3.62 13.76 -12.60
CA VAL A 186 2.85 12.79 -11.81
C VAL A 186 3.27 12.87 -10.35
N LEU A 187 2.35 13.22 -9.47
CA LEU A 187 2.58 13.35 -8.04
C LEU A 187 2.24 12.03 -7.32
N CYS A 188 3.28 11.32 -6.89
CA CYS A 188 3.24 10.11 -6.09
C CYS A 188 3.97 10.30 -4.74
N ALA A 189 3.96 11.52 -4.21
CA ALA A 189 4.76 11.95 -3.06
C ALA A 189 4.17 11.55 -1.69
N GLY A 190 3.22 10.60 -1.67
CA GLY A 190 2.57 10.13 -0.45
C GLY A 190 1.97 11.30 0.34
N ARG A 191 2.34 11.46 1.61
CA ARG A 191 1.84 12.56 2.46
C ARG A 191 2.15 13.96 1.93
N GLY A 192 3.09 14.12 1.00
CA GLY A 192 3.45 15.39 0.37
C GLY A 192 2.60 15.74 -0.85
N THR A 193 1.87 14.76 -1.40
CA THR A 193 1.13 14.93 -2.66
C THR A 193 0.15 16.10 -2.63
N ALA A 194 -0.69 16.19 -1.60
CA ALA A 194 -1.72 17.24 -1.50
C ALA A 194 -1.13 18.65 -1.42
N ALA A 195 0.02 18.83 -0.74
CA ALA A 195 0.70 20.11 -0.64
C ALA A 195 1.29 20.55 -1.98
N LEU A 196 1.94 19.65 -2.71
CA LEU A 196 2.49 19.92 -4.05
C LEU A 196 1.37 20.19 -5.07
N ALA A 197 0.30 19.40 -5.05
CA ALA A 197 -0.86 19.58 -5.92
C ALA A 197 -1.52 20.95 -5.74
N ARG A 198 -1.64 21.43 -4.49
CA ARG A 198 -2.18 22.77 -4.18
C ARG A 198 -1.36 23.88 -4.83
N GLY A 199 -0.03 23.74 -4.90
CA GLY A 199 0.86 24.66 -5.60
C GLY A 199 0.58 24.76 -7.09
N ALA A 200 0.03 23.72 -7.69
CA ALA A 200 -0.39 23.66 -9.10
C ALA A 200 -1.90 23.94 -9.29
N GLY A 201 -2.61 24.38 -8.26
CA GLY A 201 -4.03 24.74 -8.33
C GLY A 201 -5.01 23.56 -8.14
N LEU A 202 -4.52 22.38 -7.75
CA LEU A 202 -5.33 21.21 -7.52
C LEU A 202 -5.50 20.93 -6.02
N THR A 203 -6.74 20.87 -5.54
CA THR A 203 -7.05 20.55 -4.14
C THR A 203 -7.39 19.07 -4.00
N ILE A 204 -6.65 18.36 -3.17
CA ILE A 204 -6.87 16.94 -2.83
C ILE A 204 -7.31 16.88 -1.37
N PRO A 205 -8.53 16.43 -1.07
CA PRO A 205 -9.03 16.31 0.30
C PRO A 205 -8.42 15.06 0.94
N VAL A 206 -7.44 15.24 1.82
CA VAL A 206 -6.80 14.17 2.56
C VAL A 206 -6.64 14.54 4.02
N ASP A 207 -6.88 13.59 4.88
CA ASP A 207 -6.49 13.63 6.27
C ASP A 207 -5.18 12.84 6.45
N ARG A 208 -4.32 13.34 7.33
CA ARG A 208 -3.04 12.70 7.66
C ARG A 208 -3.15 12.08 9.03
N ALA A 209 -2.78 10.82 9.12
CA ALA A 209 -2.79 10.08 10.36
C ALA A 209 -1.55 9.19 10.47
N ALA A 210 -1.38 8.59 11.63
CA ALA A 210 -0.33 7.62 11.90
C ALA A 210 -0.89 6.47 12.73
N HIS A 211 -0.33 5.29 12.52
CA HIS A 211 -0.48 4.16 13.41
C HIS A 211 0.87 3.48 13.65
N VAL A 212 0.94 2.60 14.62
CA VAL A 212 2.12 1.81 14.90
C VAL A 212 1.92 0.37 14.43
N ARG A 213 3.00 -0.22 13.92
CA ARG A 213 3.11 -1.65 13.68
C ARG A 213 4.29 -2.18 14.48
N ALA A 214 4.04 -3.18 15.31
CA ALA A 214 5.04 -3.84 16.12
C ALA A 214 5.47 -5.15 15.45
N THR A 215 6.72 -5.54 15.63
CA THR A 215 7.30 -6.78 15.11
C THR A 215 7.59 -7.73 16.26
N PHE A 216 7.12 -8.97 16.15
CA PHE A 216 7.21 -10.00 17.16
C PHE A 216 7.98 -11.20 16.63
N GLN A 217 8.78 -11.83 17.50
CA GLN A 217 9.53 -13.02 17.14
C GLN A 217 8.62 -14.24 17.13
N LEU A 218 8.73 -15.09 16.10
CA LEU A 218 8.11 -16.41 16.08
C LEU A 218 8.76 -17.31 17.11
N ARG A 219 7.95 -18.06 17.87
CA ARG A 219 8.46 -19.08 18.81
C ARG A 219 9.04 -20.27 18.05
N GLU A 220 9.91 -21.01 18.70
CA GLU A 220 10.44 -22.27 18.17
C GLU A 220 9.30 -23.22 17.81
N ASN A 221 9.49 -23.99 16.72
CA ASN A 221 8.52 -24.96 16.17
C ASN A 221 7.31 -24.37 15.40
N VAL A 222 7.28 -23.10 15.10
CA VAL A 222 6.31 -22.58 14.13
C VAL A 222 6.79 -22.91 12.71
N PRO A 223 5.94 -23.49 11.84
CA PRO A 223 6.33 -23.78 10.47
C PRO A 223 6.64 -22.49 9.69
N ALA A 224 7.54 -22.60 8.71
CA ALA A 224 7.76 -21.56 7.72
C ALA A 224 6.53 -21.44 6.79
N GLY A 225 6.33 -20.25 6.20
CA GLY A 225 5.26 -20.08 5.22
C GLY A 225 3.92 -19.75 5.88
N LEU A 226 3.90 -18.75 6.75
CA LEU A 226 2.67 -18.27 7.37
C LEU A 226 1.91 -17.31 6.44
N PRO A 227 0.57 -17.42 6.36
CA PRO A 227 -0.26 -16.47 5.63
C PRO A 227 -0.23 -15.08 6.31
N THR A 228 -0.67 -14.07 5.57
CA THR A 228 -1.06 -12.80 6.20
C THR A 228 -2.38 -12.96 6.94
N PHE A 229 -2.63 -12.09 7.93
CA PHE A 229 -3.78 -12.26 8.80
C PHE A 229 -4.52 -10.94 9.04
N GLN A 230 -5.84 -11.02 9.09
CA GLN A 230 -6.73 -9.93 9.50
C GLN A 230 -7.78 -10.44 10.48
N ASP A 231 -8.01 -9.67 11.55
CA ASP A 231 -9.04 -9.95 12.54
C ASP A 231 -10.01 -8.78 12.68
N SER A 232 -11.28 -9.04 12.39
CA SER A 232 -12.41 -8.14 12.65
C SER A 232 -13.42 -8.73 13.64
N SER A 233 -13.05 -9.80 14.37
CA SER A 233 -13.98 -10.57 15.21
C SER A 233 -14.25 -9.90 16.56
N GLY A 234 -13.26 -9.23 17.15
CA GLY A 234 -13.31 -8.80 18.53
C GLY A 234 -13.13 -9.92 19.56
N ALA A 235 -12.97 -11.19 19.12
CA ALA A 235 -12.85 -12.35 19.99
C ALA A 235 -11.66 -12.26 20.96
N PHE A 236 -10.62 -11.58 20.55
CA PHE A 236 -9.38 -11.40 21.32
C PHE A 236 -9.24 -9.97 21.88
N GLY A 237 -10.34 -9.22 21.94
CA GLY A 237 -10.41 -7.90 22.59
C GLY A 237 -10.05 -6.72 21.68
N GLU A 238 -9.70 -6.96 20.41
CA GLU A 238 -9.46 -5.93 19.41
C GLU A 238 -10.19 -6.25 18.11
N THR A 239 -10.50 -5.21 17.34
CA THR A 239 -11.01 -5.30 15.98
C THR A 239 -10.08 -4.51 15.04
N GLY A 240 -10.11 -4.82 13.74
CA GLY A 240 -9.27 -4.10 12.79
C GLY A 240 -7.78 -4.43 12.91
N VAL A 241 -7.45 -5.64 13.35
CA VAL A 241 -6.06 -6.13 13.41
C VAL A 241 -5.61 -6.55 12.02
N TYR A 242 -4.37 -6.22 11.68
CA TYR A 242 -3.71 -6.69 10.48
C TYR A 242 -2.30 -7.18 10.80
N ALA A 243 -1.88 -8.26 10.15
CA ALA A 243 -0.59 -8.86 10.44
C ALA A 243 0.00 -9.58 9.21
N ALA A 244 1.32 -9.61 9.13
CA ALA A 244 2.04 -10.24 8.02
C ALA A 244 3.39 -10.80 8.48
N PRO A 245 3.82 -11.98 7.94
CA PRO A 245 5.15 -12.49 8.17
C PRO A 245 6.21 -11.61 7.52
N ASN A 246 7.38 -11.53 8.13
CA ASN A 246 8.56 -10.94 7.52
C ASN A 246 9.20 -11.95 6.53
N PRO A 247 9.96 -11.48 5.54
CA PRO A 247 10.54 -12.36 4.50
C PRO A 247 11.45 -13.47 5.01
N ASP A 248 12.05 -13.31 6.18
CA ASP A 248 12.95 -14.28 6.81
C ASP A 248 12.23 -15.39 7.57
N ASN A 249 10.88 -15.34 7.66
CA ASN A 249 10.04 -16.26 8.42
C ASN A 249 10.46 -16.42 9.91
N ARG A 250 11.07 -15.39 10.48
CA ARG A 250 11.47 -15.35 11.90
C ARG A 250 10.62 -14.40 12.72
N TYR A 251 9.97 -13.48 12.06
CA TYR A 251 9.19 -12.41 12.66
C TYR A 251 7.82 -12.29 11.99
N TYR A 252 6.88 -11.79 12.76
CA TYR A 252 5.53 -11.48 12.32
C TYR A 252 5.19 -10.06 12.78
N SER A 253 4.82 -9.20 11.86
CA SER A 253 4.50 -7.79 12.17
C SER A 253 3.00 -7.63 12.32
N VAL A 254 2.56 -7.04 13.42
CA VAL A 254 1.14 -6.86 13.79
C VAL A 254 0.86 -5.39 14.05
N GLY A 255 -0.32 -4.91 13.66
CA GLY A 255 -0.79 -3.56 13.94
C GLY A 255 -2.32 -3.49 14.06
N LEU A 256 -2.80 -2.41 14.66
CA LEU A 256 -4.21 -2.03 14.69
C LEU A 256 -4.46 -1.00 13.60
N SER A 257 -5.64 -1.06 12.94
CA SER A 257 -6.02 -0.08 11.90
C SER A 257 -6.44 1.27 12.45
N GLU A 258 -6.66 1.36 13.76
CA GLU A 258 -6.90 2.63 14.44
C GLU A 258 -5.72 3.59 14.26
N THR A 259 -6.00 4.87 14.08
CA THR A 259 -4.99 5.88 13.75
C THR A 259 -5.05 7.06 14.72
N VAL A 260 -3.93 7.75 14.82
CA VAL A 260 -3.79 9.03 15.54
C VAL A 260 -3.60 10.14 14.53
N ASP A 261 -4.29 11.26 14.72
CA ASP A 261 -4.23 12.42 13.82
C ASP A 261 -2.83 13.04 13.78
N VAL A 262 -2.45 13.50 12.61
CA VAL A 262 -1.20 14.21 12.35
C VAL A 262 -1.50 15.66 11.97
N LEU A 263 -0.91 16.60 12.71
CA LEU A 263 -1.06 18.02 12.50
C LEU A 263 -0.36 18.50 11.21
N ASP A 264 -0.63 19.75 10.81
CA ASP A 264 -0.09 20.33 9.58
C ASP A 264 1.44 20.45 9.56
N ASP A 265 2.05 20.62 10.73
CA ASP A 265 3.51 20.66 10.88
C ASP A 265 4.18 19.26 10.85
N GLY A 266 3.37 18.18 10.76
CA GLY A 266 3.82 16.80 10.75
C GLY A 266 4.01 16.19 12.14
N SER A 267 3.70 16.92 13.22
CA SER A 267 3.67 16.36 14.58
C SER A 267 2.40 15.54 14.81
N MET A 268 2.44 14.60 15.75
CA MET A 268 1.26 13.87 16.17
C MET A 268 0.39 14.71 17.10
N ALA A 269 -0.91 14.69 16.90
CA ALA A 269 -1.86 15.38 17.76
C ALA A 269 -1.83 14.83 19.20
N ASP A 270 -1.68 13.51 19.33
CA ASP A 270 -1.54 12.82 20.62
C ASP A 270 -0.48 11.70 20.53
N PRO A 271 0.78 11.98 20.92
CA PRO A 271 1.82 10.94 20.97
C PRO A 271 1.54 9.82 21.98
N SER A 272 0.77 10.08 23.04
CA SER A 272 0.42 9.07 24.05
C SER A 272 -0.56 8.04 23.50
N ALA A 273 -1.50 8.45 22.65
CA ALA A 273 -2.41 7.54 21.95
C ALA A 273 -1.67 6.58 21.03
N LEU A 274 -0.58 7.02 20.39
CA LEU A 274 0.24 6.12 19.57
C LEU A 274 0.99 5.08 20.41
N ALA A 275 1.49 5.44 21.58
CA ALA A 275 2.09 4.49 22.52
C ALA A 275 1.05 3.50 23.05
N GLU A 276 -0.17 3.95 23.36
CA GLU A 276 -1.27 3.08 23.76
C GLU A 276 -1.65 2.07 22.68
N LEU A 277 -1.65 2.46 21.40
CA LEU A 277 -1.85 1.52 20.29
C LEU A 277 -0.77 0.43 20.24
N ALA A 278 0.48 0.78 20.56
CA ALA A 278 1.56 -0.20 20.64
C ALA A 278 1.35 -1.20 21.79
N ASP A 279 0.97 -0.71 22.97
CA ASP A 279 0.70 -1.54 24.14
C ASP A 279 -0.52 -2.46 23.90
N ARG A 280 -1.59 -1.95 23.30
CA ARG A 280 -2.78 -2.72 22.91
C ARG A 280 -2.43 -3.80 21.88
N THR A 281 -1.54 -3.49 20.92
CA THR A 281 -1.05 -4.47 19.94
C THR A 281 -0.30 -5.61 20.64
N ALA A 282 0.58 -5.34 21.59
CA ALA A 282 1.29 -6.36 22.36
C ALA A 282 0.31 -7.22 23.19
N ALA A 283 -0.64 -6.59 23.87
CA ALA A 283 -1.68 -7.29 24.62
C ALA A 283 -2.61 -8.15 23.74
N TYR A 284 -2.87 -7.73 22.49
CA TYR A 284 -3.56 -8.56 21.50
C TYR A 284 -2.72 -9.79 21.11
N VAL A 285 -1.44 -9.60 20.83
CA VAL A 285 -0.53 -10.71 20.46
C VAL A 285 -0.48 -11.75 21.59
N GLU A 286 -0.37 -11.34 22.84
CA GLU A 286 -0.37 -12.24 24.00
C GLU A 286 -1.62 -13.13 24.05
N ARG A 287 -2.80 -12.58 23.72
CA ARG A 287 -4.08 -13.31 23.75
C ARG A 287 -4.37 -14.12 22.50
N ALA A 288 -4.10 -13.52 21.33
CA ALA A 288 -4.55 -14.04 20.04
C ALA A 288 -3.50 -14.88 19.30
N LEU A 289 -2.22 -14.59 19.52
CA LEU A 289 -1.14 -15.17 18.72
C LEU A 289 -0.08 -15.88 19.60
N PRO A 290 -0.45 -16.96 20.33
CA PRO A 290 0.46 -17.66 21.25
C PRO A 290 1.70 -18.27 20.57
N GLY A 291 1.72 -18.36 19.23
CA GLY A 291 2.91 -18.74 18.47
C GLY A 291 3.97 -17.64 18.36
N LEU A 292 3.68 -16.44 18.87
CA LEU A 292 4.62 -15.32 18.94
C LEU A 292 5.12 -15.10 20.37
N ASP A 293 6.31 -14.52 20.50
CA ASP A 293 6.74 -13.91 21.74
C ASP A 293 6.00 -12.56 21.87
N PRO A 294 5.26 -12.28 22.97
CA PRO A 294 4.48 -11.05 23.10
C PRO A 294 5.32 -9.79 23.30
N ASP A 295 6.62 -9.93 23.59
CA ASP A 295 7.54 -8.80 23.72
C ASP A 295 7.99 -8.36 22.30
N PRO A 296 7.59 -7.18 21.82
CA PRO A 296 7.94 -6.73 20.48
C PRO A 296 9.45 -6.39 20.39
N VAL A 297 10.06 -6.79 19.28
CA VAL A 297 11.48 -6.55 19.00
C VAL A 297 11.73 -5.25 18.22
N ASP A 298 10.68 -4.71 17.57
CA ASP A 298 10.78 -3.47 16.78
C ASP A 298 9.40 -2.79 16.63
N TYR A 299 9.43 -1.48 16.39
CA TYR A 299 8.25 -0.66 16.13
C TYR A 299 8.45 0.21 14.90
N VAL A 300 7.46 0.27 14.04
CA VAL A 300 7.45 1.16 12.89
C VAL A 300 6.25 2.09 12.95
N HIS A 301 6.49 3.40 12.91
CA HIS A 301 5.43 4.37 12.67
C HIS A 301 5.03 4.35 11.21
N CYS A 302 3.78 4.03 10.95
CA CYS A 302 3.20 4.01 9.61
C CYS A 302 2.40 5.30 9.40
N TRP A 303 2.84 6.13 8.47
CA TRP A 303 2.08 7.28 8.04
C TRP A 303 0.93 6.87 7.13
N VAL A 304 -0.22 7.46 7.34
CA VAL A 304 -1.46 7.16 6.63
C VAL A 304 -1.98 8.41 5.94
N THR A 305 -2.46 8.25 4.72
CA THR A 305 -3.15 9.30 3.98
C THR A 305 -4.56 8.82 3.69
N LEU A 306 -5.52 9.36 4.40
CA LEU A 306 -6.93 8.96 4.31
C LEU A 306 -7.69 9.88 3.37
N LEU A 307 -8.55 9.28 2.55
CA LEU A 307 -9.57 10.01 1.79
C LEU A 307 -10.88 10.02 2.59
N PRO A 308 -11.73 11.04 2.41
CA PRO A 308 -13.04 11.09 3.07
C PRO A 308 -13.95 9.89 2.76
N SER A 309 -13.65 9.15 1.70
CA SER A 309 -14.40 7.98 1.24
C SER A 309 -14.13 6.69 2.01
N GLY A 310 -13.10 6.62 2.86
CA GLY A 310 -12.83 5.43 3.70
C GLY A 310 -11.38 4.97 3.71
N GLU A 311 -11.11 3.95 4.53
CA GLU A 311 -9.76 3.46 4.82
C GLU A 311 -9.04 2.83 3.61
N ASP A 312 -9.74 2.13 2.73
CA ASP A 312 -9.16 1.54 1.51
C ASP A 312 -9.33 2.46 0.28
N GLY A 313 -9.73 3.73 0.51
CA GLY A 313 -10.00 4.70 -0.55
C GLY A 313 -8.79 5.01 -1.40
N VAL A 314 -9.03 5.07 -2.72
CA VAL A 314 -8.05 5.47 -3.74
C VAL A 314 -8.67 6.50 -4.68
N GLY A 315 -7.93 7.56 -4.98
CA GLY A 315 -8.35 8.56 -5.95
C GLY A 315 -7.19 9.07 -6.78
N VAL A 316 -7.45 9.30 -8.06
CA VAL A 316 -6.51 9.89 -9.01
C VAL A 316 -7.12 11.17 -9.59
N TRP A 317 -6.46 12.27 -9.40
CA TRP A 317 -6.80 13.58 -9.98
C TRP A 317 -5.94 13.80 -11.21
N SER A 318 -6.53 14.16 -12.32
CA SER A 318 -5.80 14.47 -13.55
C SER A 318 -6.38 15.71 -14.20
N GLN A 319 -5.51 16.70 -14.44
CA GLN A 319 -5.85 17.93 -15.15
C GLN A 319 -4.60 18.47 -15.85
N ASP A 320 -4.74 18.97 -17.06
CA ASP A 320 -3.80 19.85 -17.80
C ASP A 320 -2.30 19.69 -17.44
N GLY A 321 -1.70 18.55 -17.77
CA GLY A 321 -0.28 18.29 -17.53
C GLY A 321 0.07 17.85 -16.10
N LEU A 322 -0.93 17.67 -15.21
CA LEU A 322 -0.74 17.19 -13.85
C LEU A 322 -1.60 15.98 -13.56
N THR A 323 -1.00 14.93 -13.01
CA THR A 323 -1.73 13.80 -12.41
C THR A 323 -1.24 13.60 -10.99
N ALA A 324 -2.14 13.32 -10.05
CA ALA A 324 -1.81 13.09 -8.65
C ALA A 324 -2.62 11.92 -8.10
N VAL A 325 -2.01 11.12 -7.24
CA VAL A 325 -2.66 10.00 -6.56
C VAL A 325 -2.62 10.18 -5.05
N ALA A 326 -3.74 9.90 -4.40
CA ALA A 326 -3.82 9.82 -2.95
C ALA A 326 -4.68 8.63 -2.51
N GLY A 327 -4.41 8.12 -1.33
CA GLY A 327 -5.14 7.00 -0.73
C GLY A 327 -4.29 6.22 0.26
N HIS A 328 -4.89 5.16 0.80
CA HIS A 328 -4.25 4.28 1.76
C HIS A 328 -4.13 2.85 1.18
N ASN A 329 -3.25 2.02 1.78
CA ASN A 329 -3.02 0.63 1.37
C ASN A 329 -2.63 0.44 -0.11
N LEU A 330 -2.00 1.44 -0.72
CA LEU A 330 -1.71 1.47 -2.15
C LEU A 330 -0.62 0.48 -2.59
N PHE A 331 0.14 -0.13 -1.68
CA PHE A 331 1.25 -1.01 -2.04
C PHE A 331 0.78 -2.19 -2.90
N LYS A 332 -0.28 -2.90 -2.49
CA LYS A 332 -0.84 -4.02 -3.24
C LYS A 332 -1.38 -3.62 -4.62
N GLN A 333 -1.78 -2.36 -4.78
CA GLN A 333 -2.36 -1.79 -5.98
C GLN A 333 -1.31 -1.14 -6.90
N ALA A 334 -0.07 -1.03 -6.45
CA ALA A 334 0.95 -0.20 -7.08
C ALA A 334 1.22 -0.53 -8.57
N PRO A 335 1.30 -1.79 -9.02
CA PRO A 335 1.45 -2.08 -10.44
C PRO A 335 0.32 -1.53 -11.30
N ALA A 336 -0.94 -1.80 -10.93
CA ALA A 336 -2.10 -1.32 -11.68
C ALA A 336 -2.25 0.21 -11.59
N LEU A 337 -1.93 0.82 -10.44
CA LEU A 337 -1.84 2.28 -10.33
C LEU A 337 -0.76 2.86 -11.23
N GLY A 338 0.41 2.24 -11.29
CA GLY A 338 1.49 2.66 -12.16
C GLY A 338 1.07 2.69 -13.62
N GLU A 339 0.39 1.65 -14.09
CA GLU A 339 -0.16 1.58 -15.45
C GLU A 339 -1.22 2.67 -15.73
N ALA A 340 -2.13 2.88 -14.76
CA ALA A 340 -3.18 3.90 -14.89
C ALA A 340 -2.62 5.33 -14.89
N LEU A 341 -1.66 5.64 -14.01
CA LEU A 341 -1.00 6.93 -13.94
C LEU A 341 -0.15 7.21 -15.18
N ALA A 342 0.55 6.19 -15.68
CA ALA A 342 1.31 6.29 -16.93
C ALA A 342 0.39 6.52 -18.13
N ALA A 343 -0.76 5.85 -18.20
CA ALA A 343 -1.76 6.08 -19.24
C ALA A 343 -2.30 7.53 -19.18
N ALA A 344 -2.67 8.00 -18.00
CA ALA A 344 -3.15 9.38 -17.80
C ALA A 344 -2.10 10.41 -18.24
N ALA A 345 -0.83 10.21 -17.88
CA ALA A 345 0.25 11.12 -18.24
C ALA A 345 0.58 11.15 -19.74
N THR A 346 0.22 10.09 -20.49
CA THR A 346 0.48 9.99 -21.93
C THR A 346 -0.77 10.21 -22.81
N GLY A 347 -1.88 10.74 -22.23
CA GLY A 347 -3.10 11.05 -22.96
C GLY A 347 -4.04 9.86 -23.18
N GLY A 348 -3.80 8.71 -22.56
CA GLY A 348 -4.65 7.51 -22.63
C GLY A 348 -5.93 7.60 -21.79
N GLY A 349 -6.08 8.68 -21.02
CA GLY A 349 -7.24 8.87 -20.13
C GLY A 349 -7.12 8.10 -18.81
N LEU A 350 -8.03 8.36 -17.91
CA LEU A 350 -8.14 7.72 -16.59
C LEU A 350 -9.46 6.93 -16.53
N SER A 351 -9.41 5.72 -15.97
CA SER A 351 -10.64 4.94 -15.68
C SER A 351 -11.58 5.73 -14.77
N GLU A 352 -12.87 5.64 -15.02
CA GLU A 352 -13.90 6.29 -14.20
C GLU A 352 -13.82 5.86 -12.74
N ASP A 353 -13.52 4.59 -12.47
CA ASP A 353 -13.40 4.06 -11.11
C ASP A 353 -12.28 4.72 -10.29
N LEU A 354 -11.22 5.18 -10.95
CA LEU A 354 -10.10 5.84 -10.27
C LEU A 354 -10.31 7.34 -10.05
N LYS A 355 -11.32 7.95 -10.69
CA LYS A 355 -11.64 9.35 -10.46
C LYS A 355 -12.16 9.56 -9.03
N PRO A 356 -11.86 10.71 -8.40
CA PRO A 356 -12.24 10.96 -7.00
C PRO A 356 -13.75 10.83 -6.74
N GLU A 357 -14.57 11.17 -7.73
CA GLU A 357 -16.04 11.14 -7.65
C GLU A 357 -16.57 9.72 -7.50
N SER A 358 -15.84 8.72 -7.98
CA SER A 358 -16.25 7.32 -7.89
C SER A 358 -16.10 6.74 -6.50
N GLN A 359 -15.28 7.36 -5.64
CA GLN A 359 -15.00 6.92 -4.28
C GLN A 359 -14.63 5.43 -4.22
N LEU A 360 -13.67 5.01 -5.06
CA LEU A 360 -13.21 3.63 -5.10
C LEU A 360 -12.69 3.19 -3.72
N GLY A 361 -13.15 2.04 -3.22
CA GLY A 361 -12.76 1.47 -1.94
C GLY A 361 -13.58 1.96 -0.74
N ARG A 362 -14.72 2.59 -0.99
CA ARG A 362 -15.69 2.99 0.04
C ARG A 362 -16.36 1.80 0.71
#